data_4daa2993e2815c90931b51758bbd5bb4
#
_entry.id   4daa2993e2815c90931b51758bbd5bb4
#
_cell.length_a   1.000
_cell.length_b   1.000
_cell.length_c   1.000
_cell.angle_alpha   90.00
_cell.angle_beta   90.00
_cell.angle_gamma   90.00
#
_symmetry.space_group_name_H-M   'P 1'
#
loop_
_entity.id
_entity.type
_entity.pdbx_description
1 polymer ?
#
loop_
_entity_poly.entity_id
_entity_poly.type
_entity_poly.pdbx_seq_one_letter_code
_entity_poly.pdbx_strand_id
1 'polypeptide(L)'
;MVEKTDGTIQDLAASINHLLKKYRSMGQEIERSDTLFRDTITSLSHDLRTPLATANGYIQLLQEQDLTGEQKEYATIAGERISAVKLLLDQLFEFVRIEADELKLNCRNTDIHSVLRDVVASYYGDFEQKKCVPYIVIPNPPAIIWGDPDALTRIFSNVVYNALVHGEGNYQITAAIEEAQTVITIKNASSSIQQE
;
A
#
# COMPACT_ATOMS: atom_id res chain seq x y z
N MET A 1 -60.60 -28.26 -12.01
CA MET A 1 -59.98 -27.09 -11.36
C MET A 1 -58.52 -27.36 -10.92
N VAL A 2 -58.06 -28.59 -10.88
CA VAL A 2 -56.68 -29.00 -10.47
C VAL A 2 -55.64 -28.83 -11.58
N GLU A 3 -55.99 -29.06 -12.85
CA GLU A 3 -55.04 -28.99 -13.99
C GLU A 3 -54.48 -27.57 -14.28
N LYS A 4 -55.21 -26.52 -13.95
CA LYS A 4 -54.78 -25.14 -14.19
C LYS A 4 -53.75 -24.64 -13.16
N THR A 5 -53.69 -25.28 -11.99
CA THR A 5 -52.74 -24.94 -10.91
C THR A 5 -51.36 -25.58 -11.15
N ASP A 6 -51.32 -26.74 -11.78
CA ASP A 6 -50.09 -27.50 -12.07
C ASP A 6 -49.24 -26.79 -13.15
N GLY A 7 -49.88 -26.22 -14.18
CA GLY A 7 -49.20 -25.43 -15.22
C GLY A 7 -48.57 -24.15 -14.67
N THR A 8 -49.24 -23.45 -13.76
CA THR A 8 -48.70 -22.21 -13.13
C THR A 8 -47.52 -22.49 -12.21
N ILE A 9 -47.51 -23.63 -11.53
CA ILE A 9 -46.35 -24.04 -10.67
C ILE A 9 -45.15 -24.42 -11.53
N GLN A 10 -45.35 -25.11 -12.64
CA GLN A 10 -44.31 -25.48 -13.59
C GLN A 10 -43.71 -24.24 -14.26
N ASP A 11 -44.51 -23.25 -14.66
CA ASP A 11 -44.04 -21.98 -15.24
C ASP A 11 -43.27 -21.15 -14.22
N LEU A 12 -43.70 -21.15 -12.96
CA LEU A 12 -42.96 -20.49 -11.87
C LEU A 12 -41.62 -21.17 -11.61
N ALA A 13 -41.60 -22.50 -11.55
CA ALA A 13 -40.37 -23.28 -11.37
C ALA A 13 -39.38 -23.06 -12.54
N ALA A 14 -39.87 -23.01 -13.78
CA ALA A 14 -39.05 -22.70 -14.96
C ALA A 14 -38.46 -21.27 -14.90
N SER A 15 -39.28 -20.31 -14.47
CA SER A 15 -38.82 -18.91 -14.30
C SER A 15 -37.77 -18.78 -13.22
N ILE A 16 -37.96 -19.45 -12.07
CA ILE A 16 -36.98 -19.48 -10.98
C ILE A 16 -35.68 -20.13 -11.46
N ASN A 17 -35.75 -21.27 -12.15
CA ASN A 17 -34.56 -21.92 -12.70
C ASN A 17 -33.82 -21.06 -13.73
N HIS A 18 -34.55 -20.31 -14.55
CA HIS A 18 -33.96 -19.37 -15.49
C HIS A 18 -33.24 -18.22 -14.77
N LEU A 19 -33.86 -17.64 -13.74
CA LEU A 19 -33.23 -16.59 -12.91
C LEU A 19 -31.99 -17.12 -12.20
N LEU A 20 -32.03 -18.30 -11.63
CA LEU A 20 -30.90 -18.95 -10.98
C LEU A 20 -29.73 -19.19 -11.94
N LYS A 21 -30.04 -19.66 -13.18
CA LYS A 21 -29.02 -19.81 -14.22
C LYS A 21 -28.41 -18.48 -14.62
N LYS A 22 -29.22 -17.44 -14.80
CA LYS A 22 -28.75 -16.10 -15.13
C LYS A 22 -27.88 -15.52 -14.00
N TYR A 23 -28.31 -15.69 -12.75
CA TYR A 23 -27.54 -15.25 -11.58
C TYR A 23 -26.18 -15.95 -11.50
N ARG A 24 -26.13 -17.27 -11.72
CA ARG A 24 -24.87 -18.04 -11.75
C ARG A 24 -23.95 -17.61 -12.90
N SER A 25 -24.50 -17.41 -14.10
CA SER A 25 -23.69 -16.94 -15.24
C SER A 25 -23.12 -15.55 -15.01
N MET A 26 -23.89 -14.63 -14.42
CA MET A 26 -23.39 -13.30 -14.04
C MET A 26 -22.29 -13.37 -12.98
N GLY A 27 -22.45 -14.24 -11.97
CA GLY A 27 -21.39 -14.47 -10.96
C GLY A 27 -20.09 -14.96 -11.59
N GLN A 28 -20.18 -15.94 -12.50
CA GLN A 28 -19.01 -16.46 -13.22
C GLN A 28 -18.35 -15.41 -14.14
N GLU A 29 -19.16 -14.55 -14.75
CA GLU A 29 -18.65 -13.49 -15.62
C GLU A 29 -17.92 -12.41 -14.82
N ILE A 30 -18.43 -12.04 -13.65
CA ILE A 30 -17.77 -11.12 -12.71
C ILE A 30 -16.45 -11.73 -12.22
N GLU A 31 -16.46 -12.97 -11.75
CA GLU A 31 -15.26 -13.68 -11.30
C GLU A 31 -14.17 -13.75 -12.38
N ARG A 32 -14.59 -14.03 -13.62
CA ARG A 32 -13.69 -14.10 -14.76
C ARG A 32 -13.11 -12.75 -15.14
N SER A 33 -13.92 -11.69 -15.10
CA SER A 33 -13.48 -10.31 -15.33
C SER A 33 -12.48 -9.87 -14.28
N ASP A 34 -12.73 -10.20 -13.03
CA ASP A 34 -11.89 -9.89 -11.89
C ASP A 34 -10.51 -10.56 -11.99
N THR A 35 -10.51 -11.86 -12.32
CA THR A 35 -9.27 -12.63 -12.55
C THR A 35 -8.47 -12.05 -13.71
N LEU A 36 -9.12 -11.74 -14.84
CA LEU A 36 -8.45 -11.13 -15.99
C LEU A 36 -7.85 -9.75 -15.67
N PHE A 37 -8.58 -8.94 -14.91
CA PHE A 37 -8.09 -7.64 -14.45
C PHE A 37 -6.84 -7.78 -13.59
N ARG A 38 -6.84 -8.69 -12.64
CA ARG A 38 -5.71 -8.99 -11.75
C ARG A 38 -4.47 -9.47 -12.52
N ASP A 39 -4.65 -10.44 -13.40
CA ASP A 39 -3.57 -10.97 -14.24
C ASP A 39 -2.95 -9.87 -15.11
N THR A 40 -3.80 -9.02 -15.68
CA THR A 40 -3.36 -7.89 -16.52
C THR A 40 -2.55 -6.89 -15.71
N ILE A 41 -3.03 -6.50 -14.52
CA ILE A 41 -2.31 -5.57 -13.64
C ILE A 41 -0.99 -6.17 -13.17
N THR A 42 -0.97 -7.45 -12.80
CA THR A 42 0.25 -8.15 -12.37
C THR A 42 1.30 -8.20 -13.49
N SER A 43 0.89 -8.52 -14.71
CA SER A 43 1.79 -8.50 -15.87
C SER A 43 2.31 -7.08 -16.17
N LEU A 44 1.42 -6.10 -16.18
CA LEU A 44 1.77 -4.69 -16.42
C LEU A 44 2.76 -4.18 -15.37
N SER A 45 2.66 -4.67 -14.14
CA SER A 45 3.58 -4.37 -13.04
C SER A 45 5.01 -4.70 -13.38
N HIS A 46 5.21 -5.94 -13.78
CA HIS A 46 6.52 -6.44 -14.13
C HIS A 46 7.11 -5.66 -15.32
N ASP A 47 6.26 -5.41 -16.32
CA ASP A 47 6.68 -4.76 -17.56
C ASP A 47 6.99 -3.26 -17.37
N LEU A 48 6.38 -2.61 -16.39
CA LEU A 48 6.66 -1.21 -16.05
C LEU A 48 7.84 -1.06 -15.06
N ARG A 49 8.08 -2.05 -14.20
CA ARG A 49 9.18 -1.98 -13.23
C ARG A 49 10.54 -1.93 -13.91
N THR A 50 10.73 -2.71 -14.97
CA THR A 50 11.99 -2.80 -15.70
C THR A 50 12.41 -1.48 -16.36
N PRO A 51 11.58 -0.78 -17.19
CA PRO A 51 11.95 0.49 -17.76
C PRO A 51 12.13 1.60 -16.71
N LEU A 52 11.36 1.60 -15.64
CA LEU A 52 11.52 2.56 -14.55
C LEU A 52 12.84 2.36 -13.80
N ALA A 53 13.22 1.12 -13.50
CA ALA A 53 14.51 0.82 -12.88
C ALA A 53 15.67 1.26 -13.78
N THR A 54 15.57 1.01 -15.08
CA THR A 54 16.56 1.43 -16.07
C THR A 54 16.66 2.97 -16.14
N ALA A 55 15.52 3.66 -16.21
CA ALA A 55 15.50 5.13 -16.23
C ALA A 55 16.09 5.73 -14.96
N ASN A 56 15.75 5.18 -13.79
CA ASN A 56 16.32 5.60 -12.51
C ASN A 56 17.84 5.38 -12.47
N GLY A 57 18.33 4.25 -13.00
CA GLY A 57 19.76 3.97 -13.08
C GLY A 57 20.50 5.00 -13.95
N TYR A 58 19.93 5.39 -15.11
CA TYR A 58 20.54 6.44 -15.93
C TYR A 58 20.53 7.82 -15.28
N ILE A 59 19.48 8.16 -14.53
CA ILE A 59 19.45 9.42 -13.77
C ILE A 59 20.53 9.42 -12.68
N GLN A 60 20.74 8.31 -11.98
CA GLN A 60 21.81 8.21 -10.98
C GLN A 60 23.19 8.36 -11.63
N LEU A 61 23.44 7.70 -12.75
CA LEU A 61 24.69 7.85 -13.51
C LEU A 61 24.91 9.27 -14.02
N LEU A 62 23.84 9.97 -14.41
CA LEU A 62 23.93 11.39 -14.78
C LEU A 62 24.29 12.26 -13.58
N GLN A 63 23.72 12.00 -12.42
CA GLN A 63 24.02 12.79 -11.19
C GLN A 63 25.46 12.61 -10.68
N GLU A 64 26.13 11.52 -11.07
CA GLU A 64 27.54 11.26 -10.79
C GLU A 64 28.50 12.00 -11.74
N GLN A 65 28.00 12.62 -12.81
CA GLN A 65 28.82 13.38 -13.76
C GLN A 65 28.98 14.85 -13.32
N ASP A 66 29.98 15.52 -13.90
CA ASP A 66 30.16 16.97 -13.74
C ASP A 66 29.08 17.76 -14.50
N LEU A 67 27.90 17.86 -13.88
CA LEU A 67 26.76 18.58 -14.43
C LEU A 67 26.83 20.06 -14.09
N THR A 68 26.36 20.91 -15.01
CA THR A 68 26.08 22.33 -14.67
C THR A 68 24.97 22.42 -13.64
N GLY A 69 24.85 23.55 -12.92
CA GLY A 69 23.81 23.73 -11.90
C GLY A 69 22.40 23.43 -12.39
N GLU A 70 22.07 23.90 -13.60
CA GLU A 70 20.76 23.69 -14.23
C GLU A 70 20.53 22.22 -14.64
N GLN A 71 21.54 21.56 -15.18
CA GLN A 71 21.47 20.14 -15.53
C GLN A 71 21.28 19.26 -14.29
N LYS A 72 21.95 19.60 -13.19
CA LYS A 72 21.81 18.90 -11.91
C LYS A 72 20.39 19.04 -11.36
N GLU A 73 19.81 20.22 -11.45
CA GLU A 73 18.43 20.47 -11.04
C GLU A 73 17.46 19.61 -11.86
N TYR A 74 17.60 19.59 -13.20
CA TYR A 74 16.75 18.76 -14.06
C TYR A 74 16.90 17.27 -13.78
N ALA A 75 18.11 16.77 -13.58
CA ALA A 75 18.36 15.38 -13.23
C ALA A 75 17.72 15.02 -11.87
N THR A 76 17.78 15.92 -10.90
CA THR A 76 17.15 15.73 -9.58
C THR A 76 15.63 15.65 -9.71
N ILE A 77 15.02 16.61 -10.41
CA ILE A 77 13.56 16.63 -10.63
C ILE A 77 13.12 15.36 -11.37
N ALA A 78 13.86 14.94 -12.42
CA ALA A 78 13.53 13.73 -13.15
C ALA A 78 13.61 12.47 -12.27
N GLY A 79 14.64 12.37 -11.44
CA GLY A 79 14.80 11.26 -10.48
C GLY A 79 13.67 11.21 -9.45
N GLU A 80 13.27 12.35 -8.90
CA GLU A 80 12.14 12.45 -7.98
C GLU A 80 10.83 12.00 -8.65
N ARG A 81 10.58 12.40 -9.89
CA ARG A 81 9.38 12.01 -10.63
C ARG A 81 9.35 10.51 -10.95
N ILE A 82 10.47 9.94 -11.36
CA ILE A 82 10.58 8.50 -11.60
C ILE A 82 10.33 7.72 -10.29
N SER A 83 10.91 8.17 -9.18
CA SER A 83 10.72 7.55 -7.87
C SER A 83 9.26 7.64 -7.40
N ALA A 84 8.59 8.76 -7.62
CA ALA A 84 7.18 8.93 -7.32
C ALA A 84 6.29 7.99 -8.15
N VAL A 85 6.55 7.85 -9.46
CA VAL A 85 5.81 6.92 -10.32
C VAL A 85 6.03 5.47 -9.89
N LYS A 86 7.27 5.10 -9.56
CA LYS A 86 7.58 3.77 -9.04
C LYS A 86 6.79 3.47 -7.76
N LEU A 87 6.76 4.40 -6.81
CA LEU A 87 6.01 4.25 -5.57
C LEU A 87 4.51 4.05 -5.82
N LEU A 88 3.90 4.86 -6.71
CA LEU A 88 2.49 4.73 -7.06
C LEU A 88 2.16 3.38 -7.71
N LEU A 89 3.06 2.89 -8.58
CA LEU A 89 2.90 1.56 -9.18
C LEU A 89 3.00 0.45 -8.13
N ASP A 90 4.00 0.50 -7.25
CA ASP A 90 4.16 -0.50 -6.19
C ASP A 90 2.92 -0.53 -5.26
N GLN A 91 2.35 0.65 -4.94
CA GLN A 91 1.09 0.75 -4.17
C GLN A 91 -0.11 0.18 -4.93
N LEU A 92 -0.25 0.48 -6.23
CA LEU A 92 -1.33 -0.07 -7.05
C LEU A 92 -1.27 -1.61 -7.12
N PHE A 93 -0.07 -2.16 -7.26
CA PHE A 93 0.12 -3.61 -7.33
C PHE A 93 -0.16 -4.29 -5.98
N GLU A 94 0.25 -3.66 -4.90
CA GLU A 94 -0.06 -4.16 -3.56
C GLU A 94 -1.58 -4.16 -3.32
N PHE A 95 -2.26 -3.09 -3.71
CA PHE A 95 -3.72 -3.01 -3.63
C PHE A 95 -4.41 -4.15 -4.39
N VAL A 96 -4.01 -4.40 -5.64
CA VAL A 96 -4.58 -5.49 -6.45
C VAL A 96 -4.34 -6.87 -5.82
N ARG A 97 -3.16 -7.11 -5.23
CA ARG A 97 -2.85 -8.36 -4.53
C ARG A 97 -3.63 -8.54 -3.23
N ILE A 98 -3.91 -7.46 -2.52
CA ILE A 98 -4.76 -7.48 -1.32
C ILE A 98 -6.20 -7.80 -1.70
N GLU A 99 -6.74 -7.12 -2.70
CA GLU A 99 -8.09 -7.37 -3.23
C GLU A 99 -8.25 -8.82 -3.75
N ALA A 100 -7.15 -9.41 -4.25
CA ALA A 100 -7.12 -10.78 -4.74
C ALA A 100 -7.08 -11.85 -3.65
N ASP A 101 -6.96 -11.47 -2.36
CA ASP A 101 -6.65 -12.39 -1.26
C ASP A 101 -5.39 -13.26 -1.51
N GLU A 102 -4.50 -12.77 -2.38
CA GLU A 102 -3.25 -13.45 -2.76
C GLU A 102 -2.09 -13.11 -1.82
N LEU A 103 -2.30 -12.16 -0.91
CA LEU A 103 -1.26 -11.74 0.02
C LEU A 103 -1.06 -12.81 1.10
N LYS A 104 -0.17 -13.76 0.85
CA LYS A 104 0.27 -14.71 1.85
C LYS A 104 1.23 -14.03 2.82
N LEU A 105 0.72 -13.70 4.00
CA LEU A 105 1.56 -13.16 5.07
C LEU A 105 2.49 -14.26 5.62
N ASN A 106 3.77 -13.96 5.73
CA ASN A 106 4.75 -14.82 6.38
C ASN A 106 4.87 -14.46 7.87
N CYS A 107 3.79 -14.75 8.61
CA CYS A 107 3.72 -14.41 10.02
C CYS A 107 4.70 -15.22 10.87
N ARG A 108 5.40 -14.53 11.77
CA ARG A 108 6.32 -15.09 12.75
C ARG A 108 6.37 -14.22 14.00
N ASN A 109 7.01 -14.73 15.06
CA ASN A 109 7.27 -13.90 16.23
C ASN A 109 8.18 -12.73 15.83
N THR A 110 7.64 -11.52 15.88
CA THR A 110 8.29 -10.30 15.39
C THR A 110 8.29 -9.24 16.49
N ASP A 111 9.44 -8.64 16.76
CA ASP A 111 9.52 -7.47 17.65
C ASP A 111 9.08 -6.21 16.88
N ILE A 112 7.86 -5.77 17.15
CA ILE A 112 7.26 -4.60 16.48
C ILE A 112 8.01 -3.31 16.81
N HIS A 113 8.63 -3.21 18.00
CA HIS A 113 9.46 -2.06 18.36
C HIS A 113 10.75 -1.99 17.53
N SER A 114 11.37 -3.15 17.22
CA SER A 114 12.53 -3.19 16.34
C SER A 114 12.16 -2.77 14.93
N VAL A 115 11.10 -3.33 14.36
CA VAL A 115 10.63 -2.95 13.02
C VAL A 115 10.35 -1.45 12.93
N LEU A 116 9.68 -0.88 13.95
CA LEU A 116 9.40 0.55 13.97
C LEU A 116 10.68 1.39 14.04
N ARG A 117 11.67 1.00 14.86
CA ARG A 117 12.97 1.70 14.95
C ARG A 117 13.70 1.68 13.63
N ASP A 118 13.74 0.52 12.95
CA ASP A 118 14.43 0.36 11.67
C ASP A 118 13.80 1.24 10.59
N VAL A 119 12.45 1.27 10.54
CA VAL A 119 11.73 2.16 9.63
C VAL A 119 12.03 3.63 9.92
N VAL A 120 11.91 4.07 11.18
CA VAL A 120 12.16 5.47 11.53
C VAL A 120 13.60 5.87 11.23
N ALA A 121 14.56 4.97 11.46
CA ALA A 121 15.97 5.21 11.13
C ALA A 121 16.19 5.38 9.62
N SER A 122 15.45 4.63 8.77
CA SER A 122 15.56 4.74 7.31
C SER A 122 15.12 6.13 6.78
N TYR A 123 14.26 6.85 7.50
CA TYR A 123 13.79 8.20 7.15
C TYR A 123 14.58 9.32 7.82
N TYR A 124 15.70 9.00 8.47
CA TYR A 124 16.51 10.04 9.17
C TYR A 124 16.94 11.16 8.22
N GLY A 125 17.42 10.83 7.03
CA GLY A 125 17.84 11.80 6.01
C GLY A 125 16.69 12.72 5.55
N ASP A 126 15.47 12.19 5.45
CA ASP A 126 14.30 12.98 5.06
C ASP A 126 13.91 13.99 6.15
N PHE A 127 14.01 13.62 7.42
CA PHE A 127 13.80 14.53 8.54
C PHE A 127 14.86 15.61 8.58
N GLU A 128 16.14 15.28 8.30
CA GLU A 128 17.24 16.26 8.21
C GLU A 128 17.01 17.27 7.08
N GLN A 129 16.61 16.82 5.91
CA GLN A 129 16.29 17.70 4.77
C GLN A 129 15.15 18.68 5.10
N LYS A 130 14.17 18.23 5.86
CA LYS A 130 13.08 19.09 6.38
C LYS A 130 13.50 19.97 7.56
N LYS A 131 14.75 19.86 8.02
CA LYS A 131 15.26 20.57 9.21
C LYS A 131 14.40 20.35 10.44
N CYS A 132 13.87 19.15 10.60
CA CYS A 132 12.96 18.79 11.66
C CYS A 132 13.52 17.61 12.45
N VAL A 133 13.49 17.71 13.77
CA VAL A 133 13.88 16.61 14.65
C VAL A 133 12.61 15.97 15.18
N PRO A 134 12.31 14.72 14.79
CA PRO A 134 11.12 14.03 15.27
C PRO A 134 11.26 13.67 16.77
N TYR A 135 10.18 13.81 17.53
CA TYR A 135 10.11 13.30 18.89
C TYR A 135 9.81 11.81 18.86
N ILE A 136 10.77 10.97 19.23
CA ILE A 136 10.68 9.51 19.14
C ILE A 136 10.77 8.90 20.54
N VAL A 137 9.75 8.13 20.92
CA VAL A 137 9.72 7.36 22.17
C VAL A 137 9.29 5.94 21.86
N ILE A 138 10.24 5.03 21.73
CA ILE A 138 9.99 3.59 21.50
C ILE A 138 10.66 2.84 22.66
N PRO A 139 9.89 2.07 23.47
CA PRO A 139 10.44 1.32 24.60
C PRO A 139 11.54 0.34 24.18
N ASN A 140 12.55 0.18 25.04
CA ASN A 140 13.61 -0.80 24.82
C ASN A 140 13.16 -2.27 24.93
N PRO A 141 12.31 -2.65 25.88
CA PRO A 141 11.79 -4.02 25.94
C PRO A 141 11.11 -4.40 24.63
N PRO A 142 11.40 -5.60 24.06
CA PRO A 142 10.76 -6.04 22.84
C PRO A 142 9.26 -6.23 23.05
N ALA A 143 8.46 -5.85 22.06
CA ALA A 143 7.04 -6.17 22.01
C ALA A 143 6.83 -7.22 20.90
N ILE A 144 6.75 -8.48 21.31
CA ILE A 144 6.62 -9.61 20.39
C ILE A 144 5.16 -9.79 19.99
N ILE A 145 4.91 -9.74 18.69
CA ILE A 145 3.62 -10.03 18.08
C ILE A 145 3.76 -11.17 17.06
N TRP A 146 2.66 -11.82 16.75
CA TRP A 146 2.58 -12.74 15.61
C TRP A 146 2.23 -11.96 14.37
N GLY A 147 3.22 -11.66 13.54
CA GLY A 147 3.04 -10.81 12.36
C GLY A 147 4.15 -10.99 11.32
N ASP A 148 3.87 -10.52 10.12
CA ASP A 148 4.83 -10.48 9.02
C ASP A 148 5.67 -9.19 9.12
N PRO A 149 7.00 -9.29 9.33
CA PRO A 149 7.86 -8.12 9.48
C PRO A 149 7.91 -7.24 8.22
N ASP A 150 7.80 -7.85 7.02
CA ASP A 150 7.82 -7.09 5.76
C ASP A 150 6.53 -6.29 5.59
N ALA A 151 5.37 -6.87 5.96
CA ALA A 151 4.09 -6.17 5.97
C ALA A 151 4.08 -5.03 7.01
N LEU A 152 4.61 -5.27 8.21
CA LEU A 152 4.74 -4.24 9.25
C LEU A 152 5.66 -3.10 8.81
N THR A 153 6.80 -3.42 8.20
CA THR A 153 7.73 -2.43 7.65
C THR A 153 7.02 -1.54 6.64
N ARG A 154 6.21 -2.11 5.75
CA ARG A 154 5.43 -1.36 4.76
C ARG A 154 4.37 -0.48 5.39
N ILE A 155 3.63 -1.00 6.39
CA ILE A 155 2.63 -0.21 7.12
C ILE A 155 3.30 1.02 7.75
N PHE A 156 4.37 0.83 8.50
CA PHE A 156 5.05 1.93 9.17
C PHE A 156 5.68 2.90 8.17
N SER A 157 6.31 2.39 7.11
CA SER A 157 6.88 3.23 6.05
C SER A 157 5.82 4.11 5.39
N ASN A 158 4.66 3.56 5.08
CA ASN A 158 3.56 4.33 4.48
C ASN A 158 3.07 5.43 5.43
N VAL A 159 2.92 5.14 6.72
CA VAL A 159 2.43 6.13 7.70
C VAL A 159 3.48 7.20 7.96
N VAL A 160 4.76 6.83 8.11
CA VAL A 160 5.87 7.79 8.29
C VAL A 160 6.02 8.66 7.05
N TYR A 161 5.98 8.06 5.85
CA TYR A 161 6.05 8.82 4.60
C TYR A 161 4.89 9.80 4.46
N ASN A 162 3.64 9.37 4.75
CA ASN A 162 2.49 10.25 4.73
C ASN A 162 2.65 11.42 5.72
N ALA A 163 3.14 11.14 6.92
CA ALA A 163 3.43 12.18 7.90
C ALA A 163 4.48 13.17 7.37
N LEU A 164 5.54 12.68 6.71
CA LEU A 164 6.57 13.52 6.11
C LEU A 164 6.04 14.35 4.94
N VAL A 165 5.27 13.78 4.03
CA VAL A 165 4.79 14.49 2.82
C VAL A 165 3.75 15.53 3.17
N HIS A 166 2.81 15.21 4.05
CA HIS A 166 1.67 16.08 4.38
C HIS A 166 1.84 16.86 5.69
N GLY A 167 2.90 16.56 6.45
CA GLY A 167 3.17 17.23 7.72
C GLY A 167 3.99 18.50 7.55
N GLU A 168 3.66 19.51 8.36
CA GLU A 168 4.35 20.81 8.43
C GLU A 168 5.30 20.90 9.63
N GLY A 169 5.60 19.78 10.28
CA GLY A 169 6.49 19.71 11.44
C GLY A 169 5.86 19.02 12.65
N ASN A 170 6.51 19.14 13.81
CA ASN A 170 6.09 18.53 15.08
C ASN A 170 5.79 17.02 14.96
N TYR A 171 6.69 16.28 14.30
CA TYR A 171 6.56 14.85 14.14
C TYR A 171 6.77 14.15 15.48
N GLN A 172 5.81 13.32 15.87
CA GLN A 172 5.90 12.49 17.08
C GLN A 172 5.65 11.03 16.69
N ILE A 173 6.57 10.16 17.08
CA ILE A 173 6.49 8.73 16.86
C ILE A 173 6.67 8.06 18.21
N THR A 174 5.60 7.50 18.74
CA THR A 174 5.64 6.88 20.07
C THR A 174 5.06 5.48 20.03
N ALA A 175 5.63 4.58 20.80
CA ALA A 175 5.07 3.28 21.10
C ALA A 175 4.85 3.17 22.61
N ALA A 176 3.73 2.60 23.03
CA ALA A 176 3.39 2.33 24.41
C ALA A 176 2.75 0.95 24.53
N ILE A 177 2.95 0.31 25.68
CA ILE A 177 2.25 -0.92 26.02
C ILE A 177 1.11 -0.52 26.96
N GLU A 178 -0.13 -0.67 26.50
CA GLU A 178 -1.33 -0.35 27.23
C GLU A 178 -2.13 -1.63 27.46
N GLU A 179 -2.32 -2.02 28.72
CA GLU A 179 -2.98 -3.27 29.12
C GLU A 179 -2.32 -4.50 28.49
N ALA A 180 -2.84 -5.03 27.39
CA ALA A 180 -2.29 -6.17 26.64
C ALA A 180 -2.03 -5.83 25.17
N GLN A 181 -1.97 -4.54 24.84
CA GLN A 181 -1.82 -4.06 23.46
C GLN A 181 -0.60 -3.15 23.31
N THR A 182 0.04 -3.21 22.17
CA THR A 182 1.05 -2.22 21.80
C THR A 182 0.39 -1.14 20.95
N VAL A 183 0.34 0.08 21.46
CA VAL A 183 -0.20 1.25 20.76
C VAL A 183 0.96 2.03 20.13
N ILE A 184 0.93 2.16 18.81
CA ILE A 184 1.89 2.97 18.07
C ILE A 184 1.16 4.21 17.58
N THR A 185 1.72 5.38 17.91
CA THR A 185 1.15 6.67 17.56
C THR A 185 2.12 7.46 16.72
N ILE A 186 1.69 7.88 15.54
CA ILE A 186 2.45 8.75 14.64
C ILE A 186 1.61 10.01 14.42
N LYS A 187 2.15 11.17 14.82
CA LYS A 187 1.48 12.48 14.73
C LYS A 187 2.36 13.46 13.98
N ASN A 188 1.73 14.36 13.25
CA ASN A 188 2.36 15.53 12.62
C ASN A 188 1.42 16.73 12.73
N ALA A 189 1.97 17.94 12.71
CA ALA A 189 1.16 19.13 12.51
C ALA A 189 0.79 19.25 11.03
N SER A 190 -0.47 19.60 10.74
CA SER A 190 -0.94 19.91 9.39
C SER A 190 -1.99 21.02 9.46
N SER A 191 -1.84 22.02 8.60
CA SER A 191 -2.79 23.14 8.49
C SER A 191 -4.00 22.81 7.58
N SER A 192 -3.98 21.69 6.87
CA SER A 192 -4.90 21.41 5.76
C SER A 192 -6.03 20.41 6.05
N ILE A 193 -6.15 19.88 7.27
CA ILE A 193 -7.31 19.05 7.63
C ILE A 193 -8.36 19.93 8.28
N GLN A 194 -9.16 20.61 7.46
CA GLN A 194 -10.47 21.10 7.91
C GLN A 194 -11.38 19.88 8.02
N GLN A 195 -11.86 19.61 9.23
CA GLN A 195 -12.94 18.66 9.45
C GLN A 195 -14.20 19.24 8.76
N GLU A 196 -14.67 18.58 7.71
CA GLU A 196 -16.06 18.66 7.26
C GLU A 196 -16.96 17.78 8.11
#